data_634da2537aa85496ea7c63b79e967021
#
_entry.id   634da2537aa85496ea7c63b79e967021
#
_cell.length_a   1.000
_cell.length_b   1.000
_cell.length_c   1.000
_cell.angle_alpha   90.00
_cell.angle_beta   90.00
_cell.angle_gamma   90.00
#
_symmetry.space_group_name_H-M   'P 1'
#
loop_
_entity.id
_entity.type
_entity.pdbx_description
1 polymer ?
#
loop_
_entity_poly.entity_id
_entity_poly.type
_entity_poly.pdbx_seq_one_letter_code
_entity_poly.pdbx_strand_id
1 'polypeptide(L)'
;TFQNAMTYPDKTVYPIASCNDKDFQNLMHVYLDAVFYPNIYKTEKIFMQEGWHYDMQSPEDELTINGVVYNEMKGAFSSPDDVLYRSMMEALYPDTTYGVESGGDPEVIPQLTYEAFMDFHRKYYHPSNSYIYLYGNMDMAEKLEFIDKEYLSDFDYLEVDSKITLQKPFGEDSREMLKPYPI
;
A
#
# COMPACT_ATOMS: atom_id res chain seq x y z
N THR A 1 7.32 -18.14 12.49
CA THR A 1 7.61 -17.00 11.58
C THR A 1 6.31 -16.35 11.16
N PHE A 2 6.21 -15.03 11.31
CA PHE A 2 5.10 -14.22 10.78
C PHE A 2 5.66 -13.14 9.88
N GLN A 3 4.98 -12.87 8.78
CA GLN A 3 5.29 -11.80 7.85
C GLN A 3 4.01 -11.34 7.15
N ASN A 4 3.88 -10.04 6.91
CA ASN A 4 2.74 -9.47 6.19
C ASN A 4 3.08 -8.07 5.66
N ALA A 5 2.19 -7.53 4.83
CA ALA A 5 2.12 -6.13 4.47
C ALA A 5 0.67 -5.67 4.64
N MET A 6 0.47 -4.53 5.27
CA MET A 6 -0.87 -3.99 5.57
C MET A 6 -0.95 -2.55 5.09
N THR A 7 -1.92 -2.26 4.23
CA THR A 7 -2.17 -0.92 3.71
C THR A 7 -3.33 -0.28 4.46
N TYR A 8 -3.09 0.92 4.95
CA TYR A 8 -4.07 1.78 5.63
C TYR A 8 -4.24 3.09 4.85
N PRO A 9 -5.27 3.88 5.13
CA PRO A 9 -5.48 5.16 4.44
C PRO A 9 -4.30 6.14 4.55
N ASP A 10 -3.51 6.06 5.62
CA ASP A 10 -2.47 7.01 5.99
C ASP A 10 -1.07 6.40 6.17
N LYS A 11 -0.94 5.10 6.05
CA LYS A 11 0.34 4.38 6.20
C LYS A 11 0.31 3.00 5.56
N THR A 12 1.48 2.45 5.32
CA THR A 12 1.67 1.02 5.03
C THR A 12 2.60 0.44 6.08
N VAL A 13 2.28 -0.75 6.59
CA VAL A 13 3.03 -1.41 7.66
C VAL A 13 3.53 -2.76 7.16
N TYR A 14 4.78 -3.08 7.44
CA TYR A 14 5.44 -4.32 7.07
C TYR A 14 5.86 -5.10 8.33
N PRO A 15 4.91 -5.76 9.03
CA PRO A 15 5.21 -6.46 10.26
C PRO A 15 5.86 -7.81 10.00
N ILE A 16 6.91 -8.09 10.78
CA ILE A 16 7.55 -9.39 10.84
C ILE A 16 7.67 -9.85 12.29
N ALA A 17 7.65 -11.15 12.54
CA ALA A 17 7.93 -11.71 13.86
C ALA A 17 8.53 -13.12 13.76
N SER A 18 9.50 -13.40 14.63
CA SER A 18 10.07 -14.73 14.81
C SER A 18 10.54 -14.91 16.25
N CYS A 19 10.46 -16.14 16.76
CA CYS A 19 11.05 -16.55 18.02
C CYS A 19 12.50 -17.05 17.86
N ASN A 20 13.01 -17.11 16.65
CA ASN A 20 14.39 -17.50 16.34
C ASN A 20 15.19 -16.27 15.88
N ASP A 21 16.27 -15.96 16.57
CA ASP A 21 17.06 -14.75 16.31
C ASP A 21 17.66 -14.70 14.89
N LYS A 22 18.16 -15.83 14.40
CA LYS A 22 18.70 -15.92 13.03
C LYS A 22 17.62 -15.74 11.97
N ASP A 23 16.44 -16.31 12.19
CA ASP A 23 15.28 -16.13 11.31
C ASP A 23 14.80 -14.68 11.36
N PHE A 24 14.72 -14.07 12.53
CA PHE A 24 14.37 -12.66 12.68
C PHE A 24 15.35 -11.74 11.94
N GLN A 25 16.66 -12.00 12.05
CA GLN A 25 17.68 -11.25 11.32
C GLN A 25 17.51 -11.37 9.80
N ASN A 26 17.22 -12.57 9.30
CA ASN A 26 16.96 -12.78 7.87
C ASN A 26 15.70 -12.06 7.42
N LEU A 27 14.62 -12.10 8.21
CA LEU A 27 13.37 -11.38 7.90
C LEU A 27 13.58 -9.88 7.87
N MET A 28 14.33 -9.32 8.83
CA MET A 28 14.69 -7.90 8.81
C MET A 28 15.40 -7.53 7.51
N HIS A 29 16.41 -8.32 7.13
CA HIS A 29 17.16 -8.08 5.90
C HIS A 29 16.26 -8.11 4.66
N VAL A 30 15.46 -9.15 4.51
CA VAL A 30 14.54 -9.31 3.37
C VAL A 30 13.52 -8.18 3.29
N TYR A 31 12.93 -7.79 4.44
CA TYR A 31 11.87 -6.78 4.44
C TYR A 31 12.40 -5.35 4.27
N LEU A 32 13.52 -5.02 4.89
CA LEU A 32 14.16 -3.71 4.68
C LEU A 32 14.63 -3.56 3.22
N ASP A 33 15.20 -4.61 2.64
CA ASP A 33 15.57 -4.63 1.23
C ASP A 33 14.35 -4.43 0.31
N ALA A 34 13.28 -5.20 0.55
CA ALA A 34 12.05 -5.09 -0.23
C ALA A 34 11.37 -3.72 -0.13
N VAL A 35 11.46 -3.05 1.03
CA VAL A 35 10.85 -1.73 1.26
C VAL A 35 11.68 -0.61 0.63
N PHE A 36 13.00 -0.59 0.86
CA PHE A 36 13.85 0.51 0.41
C PHE A 36 14.47 0.29 -0.97
N TYR A 37 14.72 -0.96 -1.36
CA TYR A 37 15.37 -1.31 -2.63
C TYR A 37 14.56 -2.33 -3.46
N PRO A 38 13.25 -2.12 -3.67
CA PRO A 38 12.39 -3.10 -4.33
C PRO A 38 12.78 -3.32 -5.79
N ASN A 39 12.56 -4.53 -6.26
CA ASN A 39 12.83 -4.91 -7.66
C ASN A 39 11.85 -4.29 -8.68
N ILE A 40 10.88 -3.51 -8.23
CA ILE A 40 9.92 -2.82 -9.10
C ILE A 40 10.60 -1.93 -10.16
N TYR A 41 11.77 -1.36 -9.84
CA TYR A 41 12.55 -0.53 -10.77
C TYR A 41 13.27 -1.30 -11.87
N LYS A 42 13.40 -2.62 -11.70
CA LYS A 42 14.11 -3.49 -12.64
C LYS A 42 13.16 -4.33 -13.49
N THR A 43 11.92 -4.50 -13.05
CA THR A 43 11.00 -5.48 -13.63
C THR A 43 9.56 -4.98 -13.61
N GLU A 44 9.10 -4.42 -14.73
CA GLU A 44 7.71 -3.98 -14.91
C GLU A 44 6.68 -5.11 -14.70
N LYS A 45 7.08 -6.34 -14.96
CA LYS A 45 6.21 -7.52 -14.77
C LYS A 45 5.70 -7.67 -13.34
N ILE A 46 6.39 -7.13 -12.34
CA ILE A 46 5.91 -7.10 -10.96
C ILE A 46 4.63 -6.25 -10.87
N PHE A 47 4.63 -5.06 -11.45
CA PHE A 47 3.44 -4.21 -11.51
C PHE A 47 2.29 -4.87 -12.27
N MET A 48 2.58 -5.52 -13.40
CA MET A 48 1.55 -6.21 -14.19
C MET A 48 0.94 -7.39 -13.44
N GLN A 49 1.76 -8.18 -12.76
CA GLN A 49 1.30 -9.35 -12.00
C GLN A 49 0.50 -8.95 -10.76
N GLU A 50 1.05 -8.05 -9.96
CA GLU A 50 0.47 -7.67 -8.67
C GLU A 50 -0.64 -6.61 -8.81
N GLY A 51 -0.46 -5.63 -9.68
CA GLY A 51 -1.42 -4.56 -9.91
C GLY A 51 -2.53 -4.97 -10.88
N TRP A 52 -2.26 -4.79 -12.16
CA TRP A 52 -3.20 -5.14 -13.23
C TRP A 52 -2.50 -5.29 -14.59
N HIS A 53 -3.11 -6.07 -15.47
CA HIS A 53 -2.71 -6.22 -16.87
C HIS A 53 -3.90 -6.69 -17.72
N TYR A 54 -3.79 -6.52 -19.02
CA TYR A 54 -4.73 -7.17 -19.95
C TYR A 54 -4.40 -8.64 -20.10
N ASP A 55 -5.42 -9.48 -20.05
CA ASP A 55 -5.31 -10.93 -20.20
C ASP A 55 -6.27 -11.45 -21.27
N MET A 56 -5.82 -12.43 -22.04
CA MET A 56 -6.56 -13.09 -23.11
C MET A 56 -6.04 -14.52 -23.25
N GLN A 57 -6.92 -15.49 -23.05
CA GLN A 57 -6.54 -16.91 -23.06
C GLN A 57 -6.33 -17.47 -24.47
N SER A 58 -7.11 -16.97 -25.43
CA SER A 58 -6.96 -17.29 -26.86
C SER A 58 -7.22 -16.04 -27.71
N PRO A 59 -6.74 -15.98 -28.98
CA PRO A 59 -6.96 -14.84 -29.86
C PRO A 59 -8.41 -14.52 -30.17
N GLU A 60 -9.32 -15.46 -29.92
CA GLU A 60 -10.77 -15.33 -30.15
C GLU A 60 -11.53 -14.85 -28.92
N ASP A 61 -10.88 -14.82 -27.74
CA ASP A 61 -11.50 -14.41 -26.48
C ASP A 61 -11.56 -12.89 -26.34
N GLU A 62 -12.47 -12.44 -25.50
CA GLU A 62 -12.52 -11.05 -25.10
C GLU A 62 -11.32 -10.68 -24.23
N LEU A 63 -10.80 -9.49 -24.46
CA LEU A 63 -9.74 -8.92 -23.62
C LEU A 63 -10.29 -8.63 -22.23
N THR A 64 -9.69 -9.22 -21.21
CA THR A 64 -10.06 -9.02 -19.80
C THR A 64 -8.98 -8.30 -19.02
N ILE A 65 -9.31 -7.84 -17.82
CA ILE A 65 -8.34 -7.27 -16.88
C ILE A 65 -8.11 -8.29 -15.77
N ASN A 66 -6.83 -8.52 -15.47
CA ASN A 66 -6.38 -9.44 -14.44
C ASN A 66 -5.26 -8.80 -13.62
N GLY A 67 -5.02 -9.27 -12.42
CA GLY A 67 -3.98 -8.82 -11.49
C GLY A 67 -4.36 -9.19 -10.06
N VAL A 68 -3.38 -9.41 -9.19
CA VAL A 68 -3.64 -9.88 -7.83
C VAL A 68 -4.49 -8.86 -7.07
N VAL A 69 -4.01 -7.61 -6.97
CA VAL A 69 -4.71 -6.53 -6.26
C VAL A 69 -6.03 -6.18 -6.95
N TYR A 70 -6.05 -6.10 -8.28
CA TYR A 70 -7.29 -5.85 -9.03
C TYR A 70 -8.37 -6.88 -8.70
N ASN A 71 -8.05 -8.16 -8.72
CA ASN A 71 -9.02 -9.23 -8.46
C ASN A 71 -9.47 -9.25 -7.00
N GLU A 72 -8.56 -9.00 -6.06
CA GLU A 72 -8.87 -8.90 -4.63
C GLU A 72 -9.84 -7.75 -4.37
N MET A 73 -9.56 -6.58 -4.90
CA MET A 73 -10.41 -5.40 -4.72
C MET A 73 -11.76 -5.54 -5.42
N LYS A 74 -11.80 -6.15 -6.59
CA LYS A 74 -13.08 -6.49 -7.26
C LYS A 74 -13.94 -7.40 -6.39
N GLY A 75 -13.33 -8.38 -5.70
CA GLY A 75 -14.02 -9.20 -4.70
C GLY A 75 -14.52 -8.40 -3.50
N ALA A 76 -13.67 -7.55 -2.92
CA ALA A 76 -14.01 -6.70 -1.78
C ALA A 76 -15.15 -5.72 -2.09
N PHE A 77 -15.25 -5.23 -3.33
CA PHE A 77 -16.31 -4.33 -3.77
C PHE A 77 -17.67 -5.03 -4.06
N SER A 78 -17.77 -6.33 -3.88
CA SER A 78 -19.01 -7.09 -4.12
C SER A 78 -19.96 -7.16 -2.93
N SER A 79 -19.53 -6.73 -1.73
CA SER A 79 -20.35 -6.72 -0.51
C SER A 79 -21.17 -5.44 -0.36
N PRO A 80 -22.48 -5.51 -0.05
CA PRO A 80 -23.30 -4.31 0.21
C PRO A 80 -22.81 -3.49 1.40
N ASP A 81 -22.35 -4.14 2.45
CA ASP A 81 -21.82 -3.47 3.66
C ASP A 81 -20.53 -2.70 3.34
N ASP A 82 -19.68 -3.26 2.49
CA ASP A 82 -18.45 -2.58 2.05
C ASP A 82 -18.76 -1.39 1.12
N VAL A 83 -19.75 -1.51 0.24
CA VAL A 83 -20.22 -0.39 -0.59
C VAL A 83 -20.77 0.73 0.28
N LEU A 84 -21.57 0.39 1.31
CA LEU A 84 -22.10 1.38 2.26
C LEU A 84 -20.97 2.07 3.02
N TYR A 85 -20.05 1.30 3.60
CA TYR A 85 -18.93 1.85 4.38
C TYR A 85 -18.05 2.79 3.55
N ARG A 86 -17.65 2.39 2.35
CA ARG A 86 -16.84 3.23 1.44
C ARG A 86 -17.56 4.50 1.04
N SER A 87 -18.84 4.39 0.69
CA SER A 87 -19.67 5.56 0.34
C SER A 87 -19.80 6.53 1.51
N MET A 88 -19.91 6.01 2.73
CA MET A 88 -19.92 6.83 3.94
C MET A 88 -18.57 7.55 4.14
N MET A 89 -17.45 6.84 3.98
CA MET A 89 -16.11 7.44 4.12
C MET A 89 -15.86 8.50 3.04
N GLU A 90 -16.24 8.24 1.79
CA GLU A 90 -16.17 9.19 0.69
C GLU A 90 -16.99 10.47 1.00
N ALA A 91 -18.19 10.31 1.55
CA ALA A 91 -19.04 11.43 1.93
C ALA A 91 -18.48 12.24 3.10
N LEU A 92 -17.87 11.58 4.09
CA LEU A 92 -17.34 12.22 5.30
C LEU A 92 -15.97 12.87 5.10
N TYR A 93 -15.14 12.34 4.19
CA TYR A 93 -13.75 12.73 4.01
C TYR A 93 -13.35 13.00 2.55
N PRO A 94 -14.16 13.73 1.75
CA PRO A 94 -13.91 13.92 0.32
C PRO A 94 -12.59 14.64 0.01
N ASP A 95 -12.05 15.43 0.95
CA ASP A 95 -10.85 16.24 0.76
C ASP A 95 -9.57 15.56 1.29
N THR A 96 -9.67 14.33 1.78
CA THR A 96 -8.54 13.64 2.43
C THR A 96 -8.36 12.21 1.94
N THR A 97 -7.21 11.60 2.26
CA THR A 97 -6.94 10.20 1.94
C THR A 97 -7.91 9.22 2.61
N TYR A 98 -8.64 9.62 3.65
CA TYR A 98 -9.64 8.77 4.32
C TYR A 98 -10.93 8.59 3.51
N GLY A 99 -11.15 9.42 2.49
CA GLY A 99 -12.30 9.30 1.57
C GLY A 99 -12.09 8.32 0.43
N VAL A 100 -10.90 7.73 0.29
CA VAL A 100 -10.59 6.76 -0.75
C VAL A 100 -10.29 5.39 -0.16
N GLU A 101 -10.51 4.32 -0.94
CA GLU A 101 -10.16 2.96 -0.53
C GLU A 101 -8.64 2.74 -0.63
N SER A 102 -8.01 2.35 0.49
CA SER A 102 -6.55 2.19 0.56
C SER A 102 -6.03 1.01 -0.27
N GLY A 103 -6.83 -0.02 -0.49
CA GLY A 103 -6.52 -1.13 -1.39
C GLY A 103 -6.72 -0.81 -2.88
N GLY A 104 -7.36 0.31 -3.18
CA GLY A 104 -7.66 0.77 -4.53
C GLY A 104 -9.06 0.42 -5.01
N ASP A 105 -9.61 1.26 -5.87
CA ASP A 105 -10.89 1.05 -6.53
C ASP A 105 -10.69 0.25 -7.83
N PRO A 106 -11.37 -0.88 -8.04
CA PRO A 106 -11.22 -1.69 -9.25
C PRO A 106 -11.62 -0.96 -10.55
N GLU A 107 -12.40 0.11 -10.49
CA GLU A 107 -12.67 0.96 -11.65
C GLU A 107 -11.52 1.94 -11.97
N VAL A 108 -10.68 2.23 -10.95
CA VAL A 108 -9.56 3.17 -11.07
C VAL A 108 -8.22 2.45 -11.25
N ILE A 109 -8.03 1.28 -10.65
CA ILE A 109 -6.80 0.49 -10.73
C ILE A 109 -6.30 0.34 -12.18
N PRO A 110 -7.15 0.06 -13.21
CA PRO A 110 -6.69 -0.07 -14.59
C PRO A 110 -6.22 1.24 -15.26
N GLN A 111 -6.35 2.36 -14.57
CA GLN A 111 -5.84 3.66 -15.03
C GLN A 111 -4.43 3.95 -14.50
N LEU A 112 -3.94 3.16 -13.55
CA LEU A 112 -2.61 3.29 -13.00
C LEU A 112 -1.56 2.82 -14.02
N THR A 113 -0.51 3.60 -14.16
CA THR A 113 0.63 3.27 -15.00
C THR A 113 1.80 2.77 -14.16
N TYR A 114 2.69 2.01 -14.78
CA TYR A 114 3.94 1.58 -14.13
C TYR A 114 4.78 2.77 -13.65
N GLU A 115 4.81 3.86 -14.42
CA GLU A 115 5.53 5.07 -14.04
C GLU A 115 4.92 5.73 -12.79
N ALA A 116 3.60 5.89 -12.72
CA ALA A 116 2.90 6.43 -11.55
C ALA A 116 3.13 5.57 -10.30
N PHE A 117 3.18 4.25 -10.46
CA PHE A 117 3.50 3.30 -9.40
C PHE A 117 4.93 3.51 -8.86
N MET A 118 5.92 3.62 -9.73
CA MET A 118 7.31 3.90 -9.33
C MET A 118 7.46 5.27 -8.67
N ASP A 119 6.76 6.30 -9.19
CA ASP A 119 6.82 7.65 -8.65
C ASP A 119 6.22 7.73 -7.25
N PHE A 120 5.17 6.95 -6.97
CA PHE A 120 4.63 6.84 -5.63
C PHE A 120 5.69 6.29 -4.64
N HIS A 121 6.39 5.22 -5.01
CA HIS A 121 7.46 4.68 -4.19
C HIS A 121 8.58 5.70 -3.99
N ARG A 122 9.09 6.33 -5.04
CA ARG A 122 10.15 7.36 -4.96
C ARG A 122 9.77 8.51 -4.03
N LYS A 123 8.49 8.92 -4.07
CA LYS A 123 8.00 10.06 -3.30
C LYS A 123 7.88 9.76 -1.82
N TYR A 124 7.37 8.57 -1.46
CA TYR A 124 6.95 8.31 -0.08
C TYR A 124 7.82 7.31 0.68
N TYR A 125 8.54 6.43 -0.01
CA TYR A 125 9.32 5.35 0.57
C TYR A 125 10.79 5.76 0.83
N HIS A 126 10.94 6.88 1.53
CA HIS A 126 12.25 7.33 2.00
C HIS A 126 12.38 7.06 3.51
N PRO A 127 13.58 6.67 4.04
CA PRO A 127 13.77 6.43 5.47
C PRO A 127 13.31 7.59 6.36
N SER A 128 13.47 8.85 5.91
CA SER A 128 12.99 10.03 6.64
C SER A 128 11.45 10.10 6.78
N ASN A 129 10.71 9.31 6.02
CA ASN A 129 9.25 9.17 6.08
C ASN A 129 8.82 7.83 6.63
N SER A 130 9.65 7.19 7.44
CA SER A 130 9.39 5.87 8.02
C SER A 130 9.60 5.84 9.52
N TYR A 131 8.98 4.86 10.16
CA TYR A 131 9.22 4.47 11.54
C TYR A 131 9.63 3.00 11.56
N ILE A 132 10.82 2.70 12.11
CA ILE A 132 11.28 1.33 12.33
C ILE A 132 11.08 1.03 13.81
N TYR A 133 10.23 0.04 14.10
CA TYR A 133 9.89 -0.38 15.45
C TYR A 133 10.42 -1.77 15.74
N LEU A 134 11.25 -1.90 16.76
CA LEU A 134 11.81 -3.17 17.22
C LEU A 134 11.26 -3.50 18.60
N TYR A 135 10.79 -4.72 18.80
CA TYR A 135 10.27 -5.21 20.07
C TYR A 135 10.65 -6.68 20.28
N GLY A 136 11.12 -7.00 21.47
CA GLY A 136 11.40 -8.36 21.89
C GLY A 136 12.72 -8.52 22.64
N ASN A 137 13.05 -9.76 22.97
CA ASN A 137 14.31 -10.11 23.59
C ASN A 137 15.39 -10.31 22.52
N MET A 138 16.14 -9.25 22.22
CA MET A 138 17.21 -9.22 21.21
C MET A 138 18.34 -8.29 21.66
N ASP A 139 19.53 -8.43 21.07
CA ASP A 139 20.56 -7.40 21.17
C ASP A 139 20.17 -6.19 20.32
N MET A 140 19.58 -5.20 20.97
CA MET A 140 19.08 -4.00 20.32
C MET A 140 20.18 -3.21 19.63
N ALA A 141 21.37 -3.14 20.22
CA ALA A 141 22.50 -2.41 19.64
C ALA A 141 22.96 -3.04 18.33
N GLU A 142 23.08 -4.37 18.31
CA GLU A 142 23.42 -5.12 17.08
C GLU A 142 22.38 -4.89 15.97
N LYS A 143 21.07 -4.93 16.30
CA LYS A 143 20.01 -4.73 15.31
C LYS A 143 19.99 -3.31 14.76
N LEU A 144 20.19 -2.31 15.62
CA LEU A 144 20.27 -0.89 15.19
C LEU A 144 21.52 -0.64 14.33
N GLU A 145 22.67 -1.20 14.70
CA GLU A 145 23.90 -1.10 13.91
C GLU A 145 23.74 -1.73 12.52
N PHE A 146 23.09 -2.90 12.45
CA PHE A 146 22.78 -3.55 11.18
C PHE A 146 21.88 -2.69 10.29
N ILE A 147 20.77 -2.15 10.84
CA ILE A 147 19.83 -1.32 10.10
C ILE A 147 20.54 -0.06 9.58
N ASP A 148 21.33 0.58 10.42
CA ASP A 148 22.06 1.79 10.03
C ASP A 148 23.05 1.51 8.90
N LYS A 149 23.93 0.53 9.08
CA LYS A 149 24.99 0.22 8.12
C LYS A 149 24.48 -0.30 6.77
N GLU A 150 23.48 -1.18 6.80
CA GLU A 150 23.03 -1.87 5.58
C GLU A 150 21.95 -1.09 4.84
N TYR A 151 21.22 -0.17 5.50
CA TYR A 151 20.04 0.44 4.92
C TYR A 151 19.94 1.95 5.07
N LEU A 152 20.40 2.55 6.17
CA LEU A 152 20.13 3.97 6.42
C LEU A 152 21.32 4.88 6.10
N SER A 153 22.54 4.40 6.24
CA SER A 153 23.78 5.20 6.09
C SER A 153 23.95 5.83 4.70
N ASP A 154 23.32 5.26 3.68
CA ASP A 154 23.39 5.76 2.29
C ASP A 154 22.36 6.87 2.02
N PHE A 155 21.49 7.19 2.98
CA PHE A 155 20.46 8.22 2.82
C PHE A 155 20.77 9.46 3.65
N ASP A 156 20.75 10.60 2.99
CA ASP A 156 20.67 11.87 3.67
C ASP A 156 19.22 12.18 4.11
N TYR A 157 19.04 13.10 5.05
CA TYR A 157 17.70 13.55 5.43
C TYR A 157 16.98 14.19 4.24
N LEU A 158 15.75 13.76 4.01
CA LEU A 158 14.84 14.33 3.01
C LEU A 158 13.52 14.71 3.68
N GLU A 159 13.09 15.95 3.50
CA GLU A 159 11.75 16.36 3.88
C GLU A 159 10.74 15.81 2.88
N VAL A 160 9.88 14.90 3.34
CA VAL A 160 8.82 14.29 2.52
C VAL A 160 7.48 14.93 2.91
N ASP A 161 6.82 15.55 1.93
CA ASP A 161 5.47 16.07 2.12
C ASP A 161 4.45 14.94 2.13
N SER A 162 4.26 14.36 3.31
CA SER A 162 3.30 13.28 3.59
C SER A 162 2.22 13.71 4.59
N LYS A 163 2.13 15.01 4.89
CA LYS A 163 1.17 15.53 5.86
C LYS A 163 -0.27 15.40 5.35
N ILE A 164 -1.10 14.77 6.16
CA ILE A 164 -2.54 14.68 5.91
C ILE A 164 -3.22 15.94 6.46
N THR A 165 -3.95 16.61 5.59
CA THR A 165 -4.75 17.76 5.98
C THR A 165 -6.06 17.33 6.64
N LEU A 166 -6.59 18.15 7.53
CA LEU A 166 -7.90 17.90 8.13
C LEU A 166 -9.00 18.12 7.07
N GLN A 167 -10.06 17.30 7.17
CA GLN A 167 -11.27 17.53 6.38
C GLN A 167 -11.83 18.92 6.69
N LYS A 168 -12.17 19.67 5.65
CA LYS A 168 -12.82 20.96 5.82
C LYS A 168 -14.23 20.76 6.42
N PRO A 169 -14.67 21.68 7.30
CA PRO A 169 -16.03 21.64 7.82
C PRO A 169 -17.05 21.68 6.69
N PHE A 170 -18.09 20.88 6.79
CA PHE A 170 -19.25 20.96 5.92
C PHE A 170 -20.12 22.17 6.28
N GLY A 171 -20.84 22.71 5.29
CA GLY A 171 -21.87 23.73 5.53
C GLY A 171 -23.10 23.17 6.26
N GLU A 172 -24.13 24.02 6.43
CA GLU A 172 -25.37 23.64 7.12
C GLU A 172 -26.28 22.69 6.32
N ASP A 173 -26.01 22.54 5.02
CA ASP A 173 -26.81 21.68 4.14
C ASP A 173 -26.58 20.20 4.42
N SER A 174 -27.67 19.45 4.54
CA SER A 174 -27.62 17.99 4.65
C SER A 174 -27.05 17.39 3.35
N ARG A 175 -26.24 16.33 3.50
CA ARG A 175 -25.69 15.59 2.38
C ARG A 175 -26.40 14.25 2.27
N GLU A 176 -26.96 14.01 1.10
CA GLU A 176 -27.50 12.70 0.73
C GLU A 176 -26.64 12.09 -0.38
N MET A 177 -26.29 10.82 -0.22
CA MET A 177 -25.63 10.03 -1.26
C MET A 177 -26.46 8.79 -1.52
N LEU A 178 -26.87 8.60 -2.77
CA LEU A 178 -27.57 7.41 -3.21
C LEU A 178 -26.65 6.56 -4.07
N LYS A 179 -26.33 5.37 -3.61
CA LYS A 179 -25.56 4.37 -4.36
C LYS A 179 -26.49 3.20 -4.71
N PRO A 180 -26.76 2.93 -5.98
CA PRO A 180 -27.47 1.73 -6.38
C PRO A 180 -26.62 0.50 -6.11
N TYR A 181 -27.23 -0.57 -5.62
CA TYR A 181 -26.59 -1.86 -5.41
C TYR A 181 -27.45 -2.95 -6.12
N PRO A 182 -26.87 -3.76 -7.02
CA PRO A 182 -27.59 -4.84 -7.64
C PRO A 182 -27.93 -5.92 -6.60
N ILE A 183 -29.19 -6.31 -6.53
CA ILE A 183 -29.68 -7.39 -5.65
C ILE A 183 -29.75 -8.70 -6.45
#